data_eafce1a9dfa50d999c525ae0c225fce9
#
_entry.id   eafce1a9dfa50d999c525ae0c225fce9
#
_cell.length_a   1.000
_cell.length_b   1.000
_cell.length_c   1.000
_cell.angle_alpha   90.00
_cell.angle_beta   90.00
_cell.angle_gamma   90.00
#
_symmetry.space_group_name_H-M   'P 1'
#
loop_
_entity.id
_entity.type
_entity.pdbx_description
1 polymer ?
#
loop_
_entity_poly.entity_id
_entity_poly.type
_entity_poly.pdbx_seq_one_letter_code
_entity_poly.pdbx_strand_id
1 'polypeptide(L)'
;VDVEMTAEVRAAEHSQPILTDVKNIIAVASGKGGVGKSTVSANLAMALQMSGAKVGLMDADIYGPSIPQMLGIPISPPKGGADNKFYPHEQYGLKVVSAAFLQKEGVPLMLRGPMLGGIIQQFLQNVEWGELDYLVIDLPPGTGDVQLTLTQRAPLSGAVVVTTPQEVSLIDAAKGVRMFETVKVPLLGIVENMSHFICDGCDKKHHIFKSGGGNALAEKFKI
;
A
#
# COMPACT_ATOMS: atom_id res chain seq x y z
N VAL A 1 0.94 10.20 -39.44
CA VAL A 1 0.34 11.00 -38.35
C VAL A 1 0.97 10.41 -37.08
N ASP A 2 1.89 11.15 -36.49
CA ASP A 2 2.46 10.76 -35.18
C ASP A 2 1.39 11.08 -34.13
N VAL A 3 0.95 10.06 -33.41
CA VAL A 3 0.00 10.19 -32.30
C VAL A 3 0.81 10.14 -31.02
N GLU A 4 0.95 11.27 -30.35
CA GLU A 4 1.53 11.35 -29.02
C GLU A 4 0.43 11.11 -27.98
N MET A 5 0.57 10.03 -27.22
CA MET A 5 -0.35 9.73 -26.12
C MET A 5 0.12 10.46 -24.87
N THR A 6 -0.70 11.39 -24.39
CA THR A 6 -0.45 12.10 -23.11
C THR A 6 -1.46 11.63 -22.08
N ALA A 7 -1.01 11.48 -20.82
CA ALA A 7 -1.87 11.19 -19.70
C ALA A 7 -1.76 12.29 -18.64
N GLU A 8 -2.89 12.75 -18.12
CA GLU A 8 -2.95 13.72 -17.03
C GLU A 8 -3.56 13.05 -15.80
N VAL A 9 -2.85 13.14 -14.66
CA VAL A 9 -3.35 12.62 -13.40
C VAL A 9 -4.36 13.61 -12.82
N ARG A 10 -5.62 13.18 -12.71
CA ARG A 10 -6.69 13.96 -12.09
C ARG A 10 -6.82 13.62 -10.63
N ALA A 11 -7.20 14.60 -9.80
CA ALA A 11 -7.52 14.38 -8.41
C ALA A 11 -8.86 13.67 -8.26
N ALA A 12 -8.94 12.70 -7.33
CA ALA A 12 -10.21 12.14 -6.92
C ALA A 12 -10.99 13.16 -6.06
N GLU A 13 -12.32 13.10 -6.11
CA GLU A 13 -13.17 13.92 -5.25
C GLU A 13 -13.09 13.39 -3.80
N HIS A 14 -12.56 14.20 -2.90
CA HIS A 14 -12.45 13.87 -1.47
C HIS A 14 -13.33 14.80 -0.63
N SER A 15 -14.03 14.20 0.32
CA SER A 15 -14.90 14.93 1.27
C SER A 15 -14.17 15.53 2.48
N GLN A 16 -12.87 15.24 2.66
CA GLN A 16 -12.10 15.69 3.83
C GLN A 16 -10.82 16.44 3.41
N PRO A 17 -10.46 17.55 4.09
CA PRO A 17 -9.30 18.39 3.74
C PRO A 17 -7.96 17.84 4.26
N ILE A 18 -7.82 16.53 4.44
CA ILE A 18 -6.56 15.89 4.84
C ILE A 18 -5.78 15.56 3.56
N LEU A 19 -4.51 15.96 3.50
CA LEU A 19 -3.63 15.75 2.34
C LEU A 19 -4.10 16.48 1.06
N THR A 20 -4.39 17.76 1.15
CA THR A 20 -4.86 18.60 0.03
C THR A 20 -3.90 18.62 -1.16
N ASP A 21 -2.61 18.38 -0.93
CA ASP A 21 -1.56 18.38 -1.95
C ASP A 21 -1.34 16.98 -2.57
N VAL A 22 -2.15 15.98 -2.19
CA VAL A 22 -2.11 14.61 -2.73
C VAL A 22 -3.36 14.36 -3.57
N LYS A 23 -3.19 14.13 -4.87
CA LYS A 23 -4.33 13.95 -5.79
C LYS A 23 -5.08 12.64 -5.56
N ASN A 24 -4.34 11.54 -5.35
CA ASN A 24 -4.92 10.21 -5.22
C ASN A 24 -4.22 9.40 -4.13
N ILE A 25 -5.00 8.69 -3.32
CA ILE A 25 -4.48 7.82 -2.27
C ILE A 25 -4.95 6.39 -2.55
N ILE A 26 -4.00 5.48 -2.78
CA ILE A 26 -4.26 4.08 -3.11
C ILE A 26 -3.83 3.21 -1.93
N ALA A 27 -4.78 2.46 -1.37
CA ALA A 27 -4.48 1.47 -0.35
C ALA A 27 -4.12 0.12 -0.98
N VAL A 28 -3.06 -0.53 -0.48
CA VAL A 28 -2.73 -1.91 -0.81
C VAL A 28 -2.94 -2.77 0.41
N ALA A 29 -3.86 -3.71 0.31
CA ALA A 29 -4.32 -4.55 1.41
C ALA A 29 -4.14 -6.03 1.14
N SER A 30 -4.15 -6.83 2.19
CA SER A 30 -4.23 -8.29 2.08
C SER A 30 -5.01 -8.87 3.24
N GLY A 31 -5.71 -9.97 3.00
CA GLY A 31 -6.47 -10.67 4.03
C GLY A 31 -5.59 -11.38 5.07
N LYS A 32 -4.34 -11.72 4.71
CA LYS A 32 -3.36 -12.35 5.61
C LYS A 32 -1.93 -11.91 5.28
N GLY A 33 -0.99 -12.16 6.20
CA GLY A 33 0.43 -11.93 5.98
C GLY A 33 1.06 -12.93 5.00
N GLY A 34 2.23 -12.57 4.45
CA GLY A 34 3.04 -13.45 3.62
C GLY A 34 2.58 -13.62 2.16
N VAL A 35 1.59 -12.85 1.69
CA VAL A 35 1.11 -12.90 0.31
C VAL A 35 1.90 -12.00 -0.67
N GLY A 36 2.86 -11.23 -0.15
CA GLY A 36 3.65 -10.27 -0.94
C GLY A 36 3.02 -8.90 -1.08
N LYS A 37 2.15 -8.49 -0.15
CA LYS A 37 1.50 -7.17 -0.12
C LYS A 37 2.49 -6.02 -0.28
N SER A 38 3.49 -5.94 0.59
CA SER A 38 4.49 -4.87 0.57
C SER A 38 5.35 -4.88 -0.71
N THR A 39 5.62 -6.06 -1.28
CA THR A 39 6.27 -6.18 -2.59
C THR A 39 5.40 -5.55 -3.68
N VAL A 40 4.10 -5.82 -3.68
CA VAL A 40 3.16 -5.20 -4.63
C VAL A 40 3.08 -3.70 -4.41
N SER A 41 3.01 -3.24 -3.16
CA SER A 41 2.98 -1.80 -2.80
C SER A 41 4.20 -1.06 -3.33
N ALA A 42 5.40 -1.59 -3.08
CA ALA A 42 6.66 -1.00 -3.55
C ALA A 42 6.73 -0.98 -5.09
N ASN A 43 6.38 -2.08 -5.76
CA ASN A 43 6.40 -2.15 -7.22
C ASN A 43 5.35 -1.25 -7.87
N LEU A 44 4.16 -1.15 -7.29
CA LEU A 44 3.12 -0.21 -7.76
C LEU A 44 3.61 1.24 -7.68
N ALA A 45 4.16 1.63 -6.51
CA ALA A 45 4.72 2.97 -6.34
C ALA A 45 5.84 3.27 -7.35
N MET A 46 6.77 2.31 -7.55
CA MET A 46 7.84 2.43 -8.53
C MET A 46 7.31 2.52 -9.97
N ALA A 47 6.33 1.71 -10.35
CA ALA A 47 5.75 1.74 -11.69
C ALA A 47 5.07 3.08 -11.99
N LEU A 48 4.34 3.63 -11.02
CA LEU A 48 3.72 4.97 -11.14
C LEU A 48 4.80 6.05 -11.26
N GLN A 49 5.86 5.99 -10.46
CA GLN A 49 6.99 6.93 -10.53
C GLN A 49 7.70 6.84 -11.89
N MET A 50 7.98 5.64 -12.39
CA MET A 50 8.58 5.42 -13.70
C MET A 50 7.72 5.91 -14.86
N SER A 51 6.41 6.01 -14.65
CA SER A 51 5.46 6.63 -15.61
C SER A 51 5.44 8.16 -15.54
N GLY A 52 6.29 8.77 -14.70
CA GLY A 52 6.44 10.23 -14.57
C GLY A 52 5.60 10.87 -13.48
N ALA A 53 4.86 10.10 -12.68
CA ALA A 53 4.07 10.64 -11.57
C ALA A 53 4.95 10.98 -10.35
N LYS A 54 4.53 11.98 -9.56
CA LYS A 54 5.08 12.26 -8.23
C LYS A 54 4.44 11.31 -7.22
N VAL A 55 5.21 10.43 -6.61
CA VAL A 55 4.68 9.34 -5.79
C VAL A 55 5.27 9.31 -4.39
N GLY A 56 4.37 9.18 -3.40
CA GLY A 56 4.70 8.82 -2.03
C GLY A 56 4.37 7.36 -1.74
N LEU A 57 5.14 6.74 -0.85
CA LEU A 57 4.91 5.39 -0.34
C LEU A 57 4.92 5.41 1.18
N MET A 58 3.80 5.06 1.79
CA MET A 58 3.62 4.99 3.23
C MET A 58 3.51 3.52 3.67
N ASP A 59 4.48 3.05 4.43
CA ASP A 59 4.46 1.74 5.07
C ASP A 59 3.76 1.85 6.44
N ALA A 60 2.51 1.45 6.46
CA ALA A 60 1.66 1.44 7.64
C ALA A 60 1.60 0.07 8.33
N ASP A 61 2.40 -0.92 7.89
CA ASP A 61 2.52 -2.22 8.56
C ASP A 61 3.45 -2.12 9.76
N ILE A 62 2.90 -1.68 10.88
CA ILE A 62 3.68 -1.37 12.09
C ILE A 62 4.30 -2.64 12.72
N TYR A 63 3.69 -3.80 12.51
CA TYR A 63 4.18 -5.05 13.09
C TYR A 63 5.28 -5.71 12.28
N GLY A 64 5.32 -5.47 10.97
CA GLY A 64 6.31 -6.05 10.08
C GLY A 64 6.72 -5.09 8.95
N PRO A 65 7.18 -3.86 9.31
CA PRO A 65 7.52 -2.88 8.29
C PRO A 65 8.72 -3.37 7.47
N SER A 66 8.54 -3.49 6.17
CA SER A 66 9.54 -4.09 5.27
C SER A 66 9.95 -3.18 4.11
N ILE A 67 9.22 -2.12 3.84
CA ILE A 67 9.48 -1.21 2.73
C ILE A 67 10.89 -0.59 2.77
N PRO A 68 11.41 -0.09 3.93
CA PRO A 68 12.76 0.46 3.95
C PRO A 68 13.83 -0.56 3.52
N GLN A 69 13.73 -1.80 4.00
CA GLN A 69 14.67 -2.86 3.62
C GLN A 69 14.58 -3.19 2.12
N MET A 70 13.37 -3.26 1.56
CA MET A 70 13.16 -3.51 0.12
C MET A 70 13.76 -2.43 -0.77
N LEU A 71 13.71 -1.18 -0.32
CA LEU A 71 14.21 -0.02 -1.07
C LEU A 71 15.66 0.36 -0.72
N GLY A 72 16.31 -0.36 0.20
CA GLY A 72 17.67 -0.05 0.65
C GLY A 72 17.76 1.27 1.44
N ILE A 73 16.69 1.68 2.14
CA ILE A 73 16.66 2.88 2.96
C ILE A 73 17.15 2.53 4.37
N PRO A 74 18.18 3.22 4.90
CA PRO A 74 18.62 3.03 6.28
C PRO A 74 17.49 3.33 7.27
N ILE A 75 17.33 2.47 8.29
CA ILE A 75 16.38 2.71 9.37
C ILE A 75 16.96 3.81 10.27
N SER A 76 16.48 5.02 10.08
CA SER A 76 16.85 6.20 10.86
C SER A 76 15.62 7.08 11.06
N PRO A 77 15.52 7.82 12.19
CA PRO A 77 14.43 8.76 12.37
C PRO A 77 14.36 9.77 11.23
N PRO A 78 13.16 10.12 10.75
CA PRO A 78 13.00 11.13 9.73
C PRO A 78 13.51 12.48 10.23
N LYS A 79 14.03 13.30 9.31
CA LYS A 79 14.52 14.63 9.65
C LYS A 79 13.34 15.51 10.09
N GLY A 80 13.51 16.20 11.23
CA GLY A 80 12.53 17.17 11.71
C GLY A 80 12.40 18.36 10.77
N GLY A 81 11.17 18.77 10.51
CA GLY A 81 10.79 20.00 9.82
C GLY A 81 10.31 21.08 10.79
N ALA A 82 9.79 22.19 10.26
CA ALA A 82 9.11 23.21 11.04
C ALA A 82 7.74 22.68 11.54
N ASP A 83 7.22 23.28 12.60
CA ASP A 83 5.86 23.02 13.11
C ASP A 83 5.51 21.56 13.42
N ASN A 84 6.44 20.83 14.04
CA ASN A 84 6.31 19.39 14.33
C ASN A 84 6.10 18.49 13.10
N LYS A 85 6.40 18.99 11.92
CA LYS A 85 6.44 18.18 10.70
C LYS A 85 7.76 17.46 10.58
N PHE A 86 7.80 16.45 9.73
CA PHE A 86 9.03 15.74 9.36
C PHE A 86 9.05 15.42 7.87
N TYR A 87 10.26 15.35 7.31
CA TYR A 87 10.47 15.08 5.90
C TYR A 87 10.52 13.57 5.64
N PRO A 88 9.86 13.08 4.58
CA PRO A 88 10.00 11.69 4.16
C PRO A 88 11.43 11.42 3.70
N HIS A 89 11.84 10.15 3.74
CA HIS A 89 13.05 9.72 3.05
C HIS A 89 12.81 9.71 1.54
N GLU A 90 13.80 10.13 0.78
CA GLU A 90 13.74 10.08 -0.69
C GLU A 90 14.62 8.95 -1.22
N GLN A 91 14.03 8.04 -2.00
CA GLN A 91 14.73 6.93 -2.63
C GLN A 91 14.08 6.60 -3.96
N TYR A 92 14.88 6.47 -5.01
CA TYR A 92 14.42 6.18 -6.38
C TYR A 92 13.33 7.13 -6.90
N GLY A 93 13.34 8.40 -6.47
CA GLY A 93 12.29 9.37 -6.81
C GLY A 93 10.97 9.20 -6.06
N LEU A 94 10.91 8.27 -5.09
CA LEU A 94 9.79 8.11 -4.17
C LEU A 94 10.03 8.87 -2.88
N LYS A 95 8.98 9.47 -2.31
CA LYS A 95 8.94 9.94 -0.93
C LYS A 95 8.44 8.82 -0.03
N VAL A 96 9.25 8.37 0.92
CA VAL A 96 8.96 7.16 1.70
C VAL A 96 8.89 7.45 3.19
N VAL A 97 7.83 6.98 3.84
CA VAL A 97 7.68 6.96 5.30
C VAL A 97 7.31 5.56 5.74
N SER A 98 7.91 5.07 6.80
CA SER A 98 7.65 3.75 7.37
C SER A 98 7.58 3.79 8.88
N ALA A 99 6.74 2.94 9.45
CA ALA A 99 6.71 2.69 10.88
C ALA A 99 8.06 2.18 11.43
N ALA A 100 8.89 1.58 10.57
CA ALA A 100 10.25 1.19 10.94
C ALA A 100 11.11 2.37 11.43
N PHE A 101 10.91 3.57 10.88
CA PHE A 101 11.68 4.76 11.25
C PHE A 101 11.39 5.28 12.66
N LEU A 102 10.29 4.83 13.27
CA LEU A 102 9.93 5.16 14.64
C LEU A 102 10.47 4.12 15.65
N GLN A 103 10.99 3.01 15.16
CA GLN A 103 11.54 1.96 16.03
C GLN A 103 12.96 2.32 16.49
N LYS A 104 13.22 2.14 17.77
CA LYS A 104 14.59 2.09 18.27
C LYS A 104 15.17 0.72 17.93
N GLU A 105 16.41 0.70 17.47
CA GLU A 105 17.11 -0.52 17.08
C GLU A 105 16.99 -1.60 18.16
N GLY A 106 16.49 -2.78 17.79
CA GLY A 106 16.32 -3.93 18.69
C GLY A 106 15.15 -3.88 19.67
N VAL A 107 14.31 -2.83 19.65
CA VAL A 107 13.15 -2.72 20.53
C VAL A 107 11.85 -2.89 19.74
N PRO A 108 11.08 -3.97 19.93
CA PRO A 108 9.78 -4.11 19.29
C PRO A 108 8.83 -2.99 19.72
N LEU A 109 8.15 -2.37 18.78
CA LEU A 109 7.08 -1.42 19.09
C LEU A 109 5.88 -2.18 19.69
N MET A 110 5.77 -2.19 21.02
CA MET A 110 4.58 -2.69 21.71
C MET A 110 3.47 -1.64 21.69
N LEU A 111 2.78 -1.50 20.57
CA LEU A 111 1.71 -0.53 20.42
C LEU A 111 0.34 -1.19 20.59
N ARG A 112 -0.50 -0.59 21.39
CA ARG A 112 -1.92 -0.97 21.50
C ARG A 112 -2.71 -0.34 20.36
N GLY A 113 -3.83 -0.96 19.95
CA GLY A 113 -4.67 -0.52 18.82
C GLY A 113 -4.94 1.00 18.73
N PRO A 114 -5.32 1.70 19.81
CA PRO A 114 -5.55 3.14 19.78
C PRO A 114 -4.30 3.98 19.41
N MET A 115 -3.11 3.51 19.79
CA MET A 115 -1.85 4.20 19.48
C MET A 115 -1.49 4.07 17.99
N LEU A 116 -1.87 2.97 17.37
CA LEU A 116 -1.65 2.72 15.94
C LEU A 116 -2.38 3.75 15.08
N GLY A 117 -3.64 4.05 15.42
CA GLY A 117 -4.41 5.10 14.76
C GLY A 117 -3.76 6.49 14.87
N GLY A 118 -3.11 6.77 16.01
CA GLY A 118 -2.35 8.01 16.23
C GLY A 118 -1.12 8.12 15.32
N ILE A 119 -0.34 7.04 15.16
CA ILE A 119 0.84 7.02 14.27
C ILE A 119 0.42 7.23 12.81
N ILE A 120 -0.62 6.53 12.38
CA ILE A 120 -1.15 6.69 11.02
C ILE A 120 -1.60 8.14 10.78
N GLN A 121 -2.30 8.72 11.74
CA GLN A 121 -2.71 10.11 11.64
C GLN A 121 -1.50 11.06 11.58
N GLN A 122 -0.45 10.81 12.34
CA GLN A 122 0.80 11.57 12.24
C GLN A 122 1.43 11.43 10.84
N PHE A 123 1.45 10.24 10.25
CA PHE A 123 1.99 10.03 8.91
C PHE A 123 1.18 10.74 7.83
N LEU A 124 -0.13 10.85 8.02
CA LEU A 124 -0.99 11.57 7.09
C LEU A 124 -0.89 13.09 7.26
N GLN A 125 -0.74 13.60 8.48
CA GLN A 125 -0.85 15.03 8.78
C GLN A 125 0.49 15.74 8.98
N ASN A 126 1.48 15.06 9.57
CA ASN A 126 2.73 15.68 9.99
C ASN A 126 3.90 15.37 9.04
N VAL A 127 3.73 14.52 8.04
CA VAL A 127 4.72 14.35 6.99
C VAL A 127 4.58 15.45 5.96
N GLU A 128 5.70 16.08 5.60
CA GLU A 128 5.76 17.06 4.52
C GLU A 128 5.82 16.32 3.16
N TRP A 129 4.66 15.80 2.74
CA TRP A 129 4.55 15.09 1.47
C TRP A 129 4.76 16.01 0.27
N GLY A 130 4.34 17.29 0.38
CA GLY A 130 4.25 18.22 -0.74
C GLY A 130 3.29 17.72 -1.82
N GLU A 131 3.40 18.29 -3.01
CA GLU A 131 2.55 17.87 -4.14
C GLU A 131 2.87 16.43 -4.56
N LEU A 132 1.85 15.56 -4.53
CA LEU A 132 1.90 14.19 -5.03
C LEU A 132 0.74 13.93 -5.99
N ASP A 133 1.02 13.16 -7.04
CA ASP A 133 -0.02 12.57 -7.90
C ASP A 133 -0.65 11.34 -7.22
N TYR A 134 0.18 10.54 -6.53
CA TYR A 134 -0.25 9.34 -5.81
C TYR A 134 0.47 9.20 -4.46
N LEU A 135 -0.29 8.78 -3.45
CA LEU A 135 0.25 8.21 -2.21
C LEU A 135 -0.20 6.76 -2.13
N VAL A 136 0.74 5.83 -2.21
CA VAL A 136 0.49 4.40 -2.02
C VAL A 136 0.65 4.08 -0.54
N ILE A 137 -0.36 3.47 0.07
CA ILE A 137 -0.35 3.07 1.47
C ILE A 137 -0.30 1.54 1.56
N ASP A 138 0.80 1.00 2.08
CA ASP A 138 0.95 -0.40 2.43
C ASP A 138 0.27 -0.67 3.77
N LEU A 139 -0.93 -1.26 3.75
CA LEU A 139 -1.73 -1.51 4.95
C LEU A 139 -1.18 -2.69 5.77
N PRO A 140 -1.39 -2.76 7.09
CA PRO A 140 -1.13 -3.98 7.84
C PRO A 140 -1.98 -5.15 7.30
N PRO A 141 -1.53 -6.41 7.43
CA PRO A 141 -2.30 -7.55 6.95
C PRO A 141 -3.56 -7.81 7.81
N GLY A 142 -4.56 -8.45 7.22
CA GLY A 142 -5.83 -8.80 7.90
C GLY A 142 -6.98 -7.87 7.54
N THR A 143 -8.05 -7.94 8.30
CA THR A 143 -9.29 -7.13 8.14
C THR A 143 -9.76 -6.57 9.48
N GLY A 144 -8.82 -6.33 10.39
CA GLY A 144 -9.10 -5.89 11.76
C GLY A 144 -9.26 -4.37 11.90
N ASP A 145 -9.46 -3.94 13.15
CA ASP A 145 -9.75 -2.55 13.53
C ASP A 145 -8.71 -1.54 13.03
N VAL A 146 -7.45 -1.95 12.90
CA VAL A 146 -6.37 -1.08 12.42
C VAL A 146 -6.58 -0.69 10.97
N GLN A 147 -6.88 -1.67 10.10
CA GLN A 147 -7.20 -1.41 8.70
C GLN A 147 -8.45 -0.55 8.58
N LEU A 148 -9.52 -0.90 9.31
CA LEU A 148 -10.76 -0.15 9.30
C LEU A 148 -10.53 1.31 9.75
N THR A 149 -9.79 1.52 10.83
CA THR A 149 -9.44 2.87 11.31
C THR A 149 -8.67 3.66 10.27
N LEU A 150 -7.71 3.04 9.59
CA LEU A 150 -6.91 3.68 8.55
C LEU A 150 -7.78 4.08 7.35
N THR A 151 -8.62 3.15 6.87
CA THR A 151 -9.51 3.40 5.73
C THR A 151 -10.55 4.50 6.01
N GLN A 152 -10.93 4.69 7.28
CA GLN A 152 -11.84 5.76 7.69
C GLN A 152 -11.15 7.12 7.82
N ARG A 153 -9.84 7.14 8.09
CA ARG A 153 -9.07 8.39 8.32
C ARG A 153 -8.36 8.91 7.07
N ALA A 154 -7.98 8.03 6.15
CA ALA A 154 -7.38 8.41 4.88
C ALA A 154 -8.46 8.54 3.81
N PRO A 155 -8.52 9.66 3.05
CA PRO A 155 -9.46 9.82 1.95
C PRO A 155 -9.01 8.97 0.75
N LEU A 156 -9.28 7.66 0.80
CA LEU A 156 -8.83 6.71 -0.20
C LEU A 156 -9.56 6.91 -1.54
N SER A 157 -8.79 7.07 -2.60
CA SER A 157 -9.30 7.08 -3.98
C SER A 157 -9.63 5.67 -4.48
N GLY A 158 -8.99 4.66 -3.88
CA GLY A 158 -9.25 3.27 -4.19
C GLY A 158 -8.34 2.30 -3.44
N ALA A 159 -8.62 1.02 -3.58
CA ALA A 159 -7.85 -0.04 -2.94
C ALA A 159 -7.50 -1.18 -3.91
N VAL A 160 -6.35 -1.79 -3.69
CA VAL A 160 -5.89 -3.01 -4.36
C VAL A 160 -5.79 -4.11 -3.31
N VAL A 161 -6.35 -5.28 -3.58
CA VAL A 161 -6.29 -6.45 -2.68
C VAL A 161 -5.30 -7.46 -3.22
N VAL A 162 -4.28 -7.79 -2.44
CA VAL A 162 -3.25 -8.79 -2.78
C VAL A 162 -3.61 -10.13 -2.15
N THR A 163 -3.55 -11.19 -2.94
CA THR A 163 -3.79 -12.57 -2.51
C THR A 163 -2.81 -13.54 -3.18
N THR A 164 -2.85 -14.80 -2.75
CA THR A 164 -2.24 -15.94 -3.44
C THR A 164 -3.35 -16.89 -3.89
N PRO A 165 -3.11 -17.83 -4.86
CA PRO A 165 -4.15 -18.73 -5.37
C PRO A 165 -4.66 -19.76 -4.35
N GLN A 166 -4.05 -19.86 -3.19
CA GLN A 166 -4.45 -20.78 -2.13
C GLN A 166 -5.84 -20.44 -1.60
N GLU A 167 -6.69 -21.43 -1.43
CA GLU A 167 -8.08 -21.25 -1.00
C GLU A 167 -8.24 -20.45 0.29
N VAL A 168 -7.40 -20.74 1.29
CA VAL A 168 -7.40 -19.99 2.56
C VAL A 168 -7.10 -18.50 2.33
N SER A 169 -6.15 -18.20 1.42
CA SER A 169 -5.82 -16.82 1.08
C SER A 169 -6.98 -16.09 0.39
N LEU A 170 -7.68 -16.80 -0.51
CA LEU A 170 -8.84 -16.26 -1.23
C LEU A 170 -10.02 -15.98 -0.30
N ILE A 171 -10.25 -16.85 0.69
CA ILE A 171 -11.27 -16.64 1.72
C ILE A 171 -11.00 -15.34 2.51
N ASP A 172 -9.75 -15.11 2.90
CA ASP A 172 -9.38 -13.91 3.64
C ASP A 172 -9.35 -12.66 2.74
N ALA A 173 -8.93 -12.79 1.48
CA ALA A 173 -9.02 -11.72 0.50
C ALA A 173 -10.49 -11.29 0.28
N ALA A 174 -11.42 -12.24 0.20
CA ALA A 174 -12.85 -11.93 0.11
C ALA A 174 -13.40 -11.11 1.29
N LYS A 175 -12.87 -11.35 2.51
CA LYS A 175 -13.20 -10.50 3.68
C LYS A 175 -12.66 -9.08 3.51
N GLY A 176 -11.44 -8.94 2.98
CA GLY A 176 -10.84 -7.63 2.67
C GLY A 176 -11.66 -6.86 1.64
N VAL A 177 -12.09 -7.50 0.56
CA VAL A 177 -12.99 -6.91 -0.46
C VAL A 177 -14.27 -6.38 0.20
N ARG A 178 -14.95 -7.21 0.99
CA ARG A 178 -16.19 -6.80 1.70
C ARG A 178 -15.98 -5.64 2.69
N MET A 179 -14.82 -5.59 3.33
CA MET A 179 -14.48 -4.47 4.21
C MET A 179 -14.45 -3.16 3.42
N PHE A 180 -13.78 -3.12 2.26
CA PHE A 180 -13.73 -1.92 1.41
C PHE A 180 -15.10 -1.55 0.85
N GLU A 181 -15.93 -2.52 0.46
CA GLU A 181 -17.33 -2.28 0.08
C GLU A 181 -18.11 -1.61 1.22
N THR A 182 -17.96 -2.10 2.47
CA THR A 182 -18.66 -1.57 3.64
C THR A 182 -18.27 -0.11 3.92
N VAL A 183 -17.00 0.24 3.76
CA VAL A 183 -16.51 1.62 3.95
C VAL A 183 -16.58 2.47 2.69
N LYS A 184 -17.20 1.94 1.62
CA LYS A 184 -17.42 2.63 0.32
C LYS A 184 -16.13 3.11 -0.35
N VAL A 185 -15.04 2.38 -0.19
CA VAL A 185 -13.79 2.63 -0.92
C VAL A 185 -13.83 1.84 -2.22
N PRO A 186 -13.63 2.48 -3.39
CA PRO A 186 -13.60 1.78 -4.67
C PRO A 186 -12.49 0.73 -4.72
N LEU A 187 -12.80 -0.46 -5.23
CA LEU A 187 -11.81 -1.49 -5.49
C LEU A 187 -11.27 -1.33 -6.90
N LEU A 188 -9.96 -1.10 -7.00
CA LEU A 188 -9.25 -0.93 -8.27
C LEU A 188 -8.91 -2.27 -8.92
N GLY A 189 -8.79 -3.34 -8.11
CA GLY A 189 -8.51 -4.68 -8.60
C GLY A 189 -7.96 -5.62 -7.54
N ILE A 190 -7.72 -6.85 -7.98
CA ILE A 190 -7.11 -7.92 -7.19
C ILE A 190 -5.80 -8.34 -7.85
N VAL A 191 -4.73 -8.42 -7.08
CA VAL A 191 -3.44 -8.95 -7.52
C VAL A 191 -3.27 -10.36 -6.96
N GLU A 192 -3.31 -11.36 -7.84
CA GLU A 192 -2.93 -12.73 -7.51
C GLU A 192 -1.42 -12.89 -7.64
N ASN A 193 -0.73 -12.92 -6.54
CA ASN A 193 0.71 -13.16 -6.47
C ASN A 193 1.01 -14.65 -6.30
N MET A 194 2.22 -15.09 -6.65
CA MET A 194 2.68 -16.49 -6.55
C MET A 194 1.84 -17.47 -7.37
N SER A 195 1.28 -17.03 -8.49
CA SER A 195 0.45 -17.87 -9.39
C SER A 195 1.27 -18.93 -10.10
N HIS A 196 2.56 -18.70 -10.29
CA HIS A 196 3.48 -19.69 -10.86
C HIS A 196 4.93 -19.42 -10.44
N PHE A 197 5.72 -20.46 -10.51
CA PHE A 197 7.17 -20.44 -10.44
C PHE A 197 7.75 -20.81 -11.79
N ILE A 198 8.73 -20.08 -12.29
CA ILE A 198 9.48 -20.41 -13.49
C ILE A 198 10.74 -21.12 -13.04
N CYS A 199 10.96 -22.36 -13.49
CA CYS A 199 12.15 -23.12 -13.16
C CYS A 199 13.36 -22.50 -13.86
N ASP A 200 14.38 -22.16 -13.12
CA ASP A 200 15.64 -21.59 -13.62
C ASP A 200 16.49 -22.60 -14.43
N GLY A 201 16.22 -23.88 -14.29
CA GLY A 201 16.91 -24.95 -15.05
C GLY A 201 16.27 -25.32 -16.37
N CYS A 202 14.97 -25.08 -16.59
CA CYS A 202 14.25 -25.53 -17.81
C CYS A 202 13.11 -24.61 -18.26
N ASP A 203 12.97 -23.42 -17.69
CA ASP A 203 11.94 -22.40 -17.99
C ASP A 203 10.49 -22.89 -17.88
N LYS A 204 10.26 -24.08 -17.36
CA LYS A 204 8.92 -24.62 -17.17
C LYS A 204 8.17 -23.88 -16.08
N LYS A 205 6.92 -23.46 -16.37
CA LYS A 205 6.01 -22.88 -15.39
C LYS A 205 5.38 -23.96 -14.50
N HIS A 206 5.48 -23.77 -13.20
CA HIS A 206 4.88 -24.63 -12.19
C HIS A 206 3.88 -23.83 -11.35
N HIS A 207 2.62 -24.29 -11.32
CA HIS A 207 1.57 -23.69 -10.51
C HIS A 207 1.51 -24.37 -9.12
N ILE A 208 2.52 -24.09 -8.28
CA ILE A 208 2.68 -24.74 -6.97
C ILE A 208 1.46 -24.54 -6.08
N PHE A 209 0.88 -23.34 -6.10
CA PHE A 209 -0.28 -22.95 -5.30
C PHE A 209 -1.57 -22.87 -6.11
N LYS A 210 -1.64 -23.50 -7.31
CA LYS A 210 -2.71 -23.29 -8.31
C LYS A 210 -2.58 -21.90 -8.99
N SER A 211 -3.63 -21.49 -9.72
CA SER A 211 -3.75 -20.19 -10.38
C SER A 211 -5.21 -19.88 -10.68
N GLY A 212 -5.53 -18.59 -10.91
CA GLY A 212 -6.86 -18.16 -11.37
C GLY A 212 -7.86 -17.89 -10.25
N GLY A 213 -7.48 -18.09 -8.97
CA GLY A 213 -8.36 -17.78 -7.84
C GLY A 213 -8.65 -16.29 -7.71
N GLY A 214 -7.67 -15.44 -8.04
CA GLY A 214 -7.82 -13.98 -8.06
C GLY A 214 -8.84 -13.54 -9.10
N ASN A 215 -8.80 -14.09 -10.30
CA ASN A 215 -9.79 -13.83 -11.35
C ASN A 215 -11.19 -14.26 -10.93
N ALA A 216 -11.34 -15.47 -10.39
CA ALA A 216 -12.64 -15.95 -9.90
C ALA A 216 -13.18 -15.04 -8.77
N LEU A 217 -12.31 -14.51 -7.92
CA LEU A 217 -12.69 -13.58 -6.87
C LEU A 217 -13.11 -12.22 -7.47
N ALA A 218 -12.39 -11.70 -8.45
CA ALA A 218 -12.71 -10.45 -9.15
C ALA A 218 -14.08 -10.57 -9.86
N GLU A 219 -14.32 -11.64 -10.60
CA GLU A 219 -15.61 -11.92 -11.25
C GLU A 219 -16.77 -11.96 -10.23
N LYS A 220 -16.56 -12.63 -9.08
CA LYS A 220 -17.57 -12.75 -8.01
C LYS A 220 -17.98 -11.39 -7.45
N PHE A 221 -17.05 -10.45 -7.35
CA PHE A 221 -17.29 -9.11 -6.79
C PHE A 221 -17.46 -8.04 -7.88
N LYS A 222 -17.40 -8.42 -9.17
CA LYS A 222 -17.56 -7.52 -10.33
C LYS A 222 -16.53 -6.37 -10.34
N ILE A 223 -15.29 -6.71 -10.05
CA ILE A 223 -14.13 -5.81 -10.00
C ILE A 223 -13.30 -5.98 -11.28
#